data_81d70d58853b62bfcce7b73e282a60b3
#
_entry.id   81d70d58853b62bfcce7b73e282a60b3
#
_cell.length_a   1.000
_cell.length_b   1.000
_cell.length_c   1.000
_cell.angle_alpha   90.00
_cell.angle_beta   90.00
_cell.angle_gamma   90.00
#
_symmetry.space_group_name_H-M   'P 1'
#
loop_
_entity.id
_entity.type
_entity.pdbx_description
1 polymer ?
#
loop_
_entity_poly.entity_id
_entity_poly.type
_entity_poly.pdbx_seq_one_letter_code
_entity_poly.pdbx_strand_id
1 'polypeptide(L)'
;MGWVQANLLNIGYVVILAVVAILGAAGLAVGLALQGTLASLAAGVMLILYRPYKVGDFVEAGGTFGKVDAITLFTTDMITFDNQHIIIPNSEIWGAKIINYSHHSVRGVDMIVSVAYGSDIKKVKASIAKVLAANEHVLDEHPAFVEVETLAASSVDLIVRPFALGEHYFDVKYALPQAIYEQFNKYKIEIPFQQIVVHNAK
;
A
#
# COMPACT_ATOMS: atom_id res chain seq x y z
N MET A 1 49.70 29.30 -53.16
CA MET A 1 48.86 28.05 -52.98
C MET A 1 48.55 27.73 -51.53
N GLY A 2 49.41 28.03 -50.55
CA GLY A 2 49.18 27.68 -49.15
C GLY A 2 47.98 28.36 -48.41
N TRP A 3 47.68 29.63 -48.74
CA TRP A 3 46.62 30.40 -48.10
C TRP A 3 45.20 29.86 -48.43
N VAL A 4 44.97 29.46 -49.66
CA VAL A 4 43.68 28.89 -50.11
C VAL A 4 43.44 27.54 -49.46
N GLN A 5 44.45 26.66 -49.34
CA GLN A 5 44.36 25.38 -48.66
C GLN A 5 44.07 25.50 -47.15
N ALA A 6 44.72 26.46 -46.46
CA ALA A 6 44.51 26.73 -45.05
C ALA A 6 43.07 27.21 -44.78
N ASN A 7 42.51 28.08 -45.63
CA ASN A 7 41.11 28.51 -45.49
C ASN A 7 40.09 27.43 -45.79
N LEU A 8 40.35 26.57 -46.77
CA LEU A 8 39.45 25.41 -47.03
C LEU A 8 39.43 24.40 -45.89
N LEU A 9 40.58 24.14 -45.26
CA LEU A 9 40.64 23.29 -44.06
C LEU A 9 39.90 23.91 -42.88
N ASN A 10 40.04 25.22 -42.63
CA ASN A 10 39.32 25.92 -41.57
C ASN A 10 37.82 25.94 -41.80
N ILE A 11 37.33 26.13 -43.01
CA ILE A 11 35.94 26.07 -43.38
C ILE A 11 35.41 24.64 -43.17
N GLY A 12 36.16 23.61 -43.57
CA GLY A 12 35.82 22.21 -43.31
C GLY A 12 35.65 21.92 -41.83
N TYR A 13 36.57 22.38 -40.98
CA TYR A 13 36.49 22.25 -39.53
C TYR A 13 35.26 22.92 -38.94
N VAL A 14 34.95 24.15 -39.33
CA VAL A 14 33.78 24.90 -38.87
C VAL A 14 32.49 24.18 -39.24
N VAL A 15 32.40 23.67 -40.49
CA VAL A 15 31.22 22.91 -40.94
C VAL A 15 31.04 21.63 -40.16
N ILE A 16 32.11 20.86 -39.90
CA ILE A 16 32.07 19.65 -39.11
C ILE A 16 31.61 19.96 -37.68
N LEU A 17 32.18 20.98 -37.04
CA LEU A 17 31.79 21.38 -35.69
C LEU A 17 30.32 21.83 -35.65
N ALA A 18 29.84 22.57 -36.64
CA ALA A 18 28.44 22.99 -36.73
C ALA A 18 27.50 21.78 -36.86
N VAL A 19 27.85 20.81 -37.71
CA VAL A 19 27.04 19.57 -37.89
C VAL A 19 26.99 18.75 -36.59
N VAL A 20 28.15 18.58 -35.93
CA VAL A 20 28.21 17.86 -34.62
C VAL A 20 27.39 18.57 -33.56
N ALA A 21 27.46 19.91 -33.49
CA ALA A 21 26.67 20.70 -32.55
C ALA A 21 25.14 20.56 -32.80
N ILE A 22 24.71 20.61 -34.05
CA ILE A 22 23.29 20.45 -34.43
C ILE A 22 22.82 19.05 -34.11
N LEU A 23 23.58 18.00 -34.44
CA LEU A 23 23.22 16.63 -34.13
C LEU A 23 23.19 16.39 -32.62
N GLY A 24 24.13 16.96 -31.87
CA GLY A 24 24.15 16.91 -30.41
C GLY A 24 22.90 17.56 -29.78
N ALA A 25 22.56 18.77 -30.26
CA ALA A 25 21.37 19.48 -29.80
C ALA A 25 20.08 18.74 -30.14
N ALA A 26 19.96 18.18 -31.34
CA ALA A 26 18.82 17.37 -31.75
C ALA A 26 18.71 16.10 -30.91
N GLY A 27 19.82 15.38 -30.66
CA GLY A 27 19.85 14.20 -29.80
C GLY A 27 19.44 14.50 -28.37
N LEU A 28 19.91 15.63 -27.82
CA LEU A 28 19.49 16.07 -26.49
C LEU A 28 17.98 16.38 -26.43
N ALA A 29 17.45 17.08 -27.43
CA ALA A 29 16.03 17.43 -27.50
C ALA A 29 15.15 16.15 -27.56
N VAL A 30 15.54 15.16 -28.38
CA VAL A 30 14.83 13.86 -28.44
C VAL A 30 14.95 13.10 -27.11
N GLY A 31 16.14 13.07 -26.49
CA GLY A 31 16.36 12.43 -25.20
C GLY A 31 15.49 13.02 -24.09
N LEU A 32 15.38 14.35 -24.03
CA LEU A 32 14.49 15.04 -23.08
C LEU A 32 13.01 14.77 -23.37
N ALA A 33 12.61 14.75 -24.64
CA ALA A 33 11.23 14.44 -25.02
C ALA A 33 10.81 13.01 -24.65
N LEU A 34 11.72 12.04 -24.66
CA LEU A 34 11.48 10.64 -24.35
C LEU A 34 11.81 10.25 -22.91
N GLN A 35 12.27 11.19 -22.06
CA GLN A 35 12.77 10.91 -20.72
C GLN A 35 11.79 10.11 -19.87
N GLY A 36 10.49 10.47 -19.84
CA GLY A 36 9.48 9.77 -19.05
C GLY A 36 9.22 8.34 -19.54
N THR A 37 9.21 8.14 -20.86
CA THR A 37 9.02 6.82 -21.46
C THR A 37 10.19 5.90 -21.16
N LEU A 38 11.43 6.42 -21.26
CA LEU A 38 12.64 5.66 -20.92
C LEU A 38 12.69 5.32 -19.42
N ALA A 39 12.26 6.24 -18.56
CA ALA A 39 12.14 5.98 -17.12
C ALA A 39 11.15 4.84 -16.82
N SER A 40 9.97 4.84 -17.46
CA SER A 40 8.98 3.78 -17.30
C SER A 40 9.47 2.44 -17.84
N LEU A 41 10.18 2.43 -18.96
CA LEU A 41 10.82 1.23 -19.51
C LEU A 41 11.84 0.65 -18.52
N ALA A 42 12.76 1.48 -18.02
CA ALA A 42 13.78 1.05 -17.06
C ALA A 42 13.13 0.49 -15.79
N ALA A 43 12.12 1.18 -15.24
CA ALA A 43 11.36 0.73 -14.09
C ALA A 43 10.64 -0.61 -14.37
N GLY A 44 10.06 -0.78 -15.55
CA GLY A 44 9.39 -2.04 -15.94
C GLY A 44 10.37 -3.21 -15.99
N VAL A 45 11.56 -3.02 -16.53
CA VAL A 45 12.62 -4.03 -16.50
C VAL A 45 12.99 -4.39 -15.06
N MET A 46 13.12 -3.38 -14.16
CA MET A 46 13.43 -3.62 -12.75
C MET A 46 12.30 -4.38 -12.04
N LEU A 47 11.04 -4.03 -12.27
CA LEU A 47 9.88 -4.75 -11.70
C LEU A 47 9.83 -6.21 -12.15
N ILE A 48 10.11 -6.50 -13.42
CA ILE A 48 10.13 -7.85 -13.97
C ILE A 48 11.33 -8.66 -13.43
N LEU A 49 12.48 -8.03 -13.23
CA LEU A 49 13.70 -8.69 -12.76
C LEU A 49 13.65 -8.96 -11.24
N TYR A 50 13.38 -7.94 -10.42
CA TYR A 50 13.38 -8.05 -8.95
C TYR A 50 12.08 -8.62 -8.38
N ARG A 51 10.97 -8.51 -9.09
CA ARG A 51 9.66 -9.08 -8.74
C ARG A 51 9.20 -8.74 -7.32
N PRO A 52 9.11 -7.46 -6.93
CA PRO A 52 8.58 -7.09 -5.63
C PRO A 52 7.12 -7.55 -5.46
N TYR A 53 6.41 -7.78 -6.56
CA TYR A 53 5.08 -8.39 -6.64
C TYR A 53 4.94 -9.18 -7.95
N LYS A 54 3.87 -9.97 -8.04
CA LYS A 54 3.51 -10.79 -9.19
C LYS A 54 2.10 -10.48 -9.65
N VAL A 55 1.76 -10.88 -10.89
CA VAL A 55 0.38 -10.88 -11.36
C VAL A 55 -0.46 -11.75 -10.42
N GLY A 56 -1.59 -11.23 -9.99
CA GLY A 56 -2.48 -11.84 -9.00
C GLY A 56 -2.30 -11.36 -7.57
N ASP A 57 -1.16 -10.72 -7.21
CA ASP A 57 -0.93 -10.16 -5.89
C ASP A 57 -1.81 -8.93 -5.63
N PHE A 58 -2.26 -8.76 -4.37
CA PHE A 58 -2.82 -7.51 -3.89
C PHE A 58 -1.70 -6.62 -3.39
N VAL A 59 -1.60 -5.43 -3.96
CA VAL A 59 -0.53 -4.49 -3.65
C VAL A 59 -1.07 -3.07 -3.49
N GLU A 60 -0.33 -2.25 -2.76
CA GLU A 60 -0.44 -0.79 -2.79
C GLU A 60 0.82 -0.26 -3.47
N ALA A 61 0.67 0.32 -4.64
CA ALA A 61 1.76 0.81 -5.47
C ALA A 61 1.29 2.01 -6.31
N GLY A 62 2.17 3.01 -6.50
CA GLY A 62 1.79 4.23 -7.21
C GLY A 62 0.57 4.96 -6.63
N GLY A 63 0.37 4.89 -5.30
CA GLY A 63 -0.79 5.49 -4.63
C GLY A 63 -2.12 4.74 -4.83
N THR A 64 -2.10 3.59 -5.48
CA THR A 64 -3.28 2.77 -5.77
C THR A 64 -3.20 1.44 -5.05
N PHE A 65 -4.34 1.01 -4.48
CA PHE A 65 -4.51 -0.32 -3.90
C PHE A 65 -5.36 -1.18 -4.84
N GLY A 66 -4.86 -2.36 -5.20
CA GLY A 66 -5.58 -3.27 -6.07
C GLY A 66 -4.87 -4.60 -6.30
N LYS A 67 -5.51 -5.46 -7.08
CA LYS A 67 -4.93 -6.71 -7.57
C LYS A 67 -4.17 -6.43 -8.86
N VAL A 68 -2.93 -6.89 -8.94
CA VAL A 68 -2.13 -6.78 -10.16
C VAL A 68 -2.71 -7.69 -11.24
N ASP A 69 -3.11 -7.11 -12.36
CA ASP A 69 -3.67 -7.81 -13.51
C ASP A 69 -2.59 -8.13 -14.56
N ALA A 70 -1.76 -7.14 -14.88
CA ALA A 70 -0.65 -7.30 -15.82
C ALA A 70 0.54 -6.42 -15.46
N ILE A 71 1.75 -6.87 -15.83
CA ILE A 71 2.99 -6.09 -15.74
C ILE A 71 3.58 -6.05 -17.14
N THR A 72 3.58 -4.84 -17.75
CA THR A 72 4.14 -4.62 -19.08
C THR A 72 5.50 -3.92 -18.98
N LEU A 73 6.13 -3.63 -20.11
CA LEU A 73 7.40 -2.90 -20.14
C LEU A 73 7.25 -1.45 -19.67
N PHE A 74 6.09 -0.81 -19.85
CA PHE A 74 5.89 0.60 -19.55
C PHE A 74 4.91 0.85 -18.42
N THR A 75 3.95 -0.06 -18.22
CA THR A 75 2.85 0.07 -17.28
C THR A 75 2.64 -1.19 -16.45
N THR A 76 2.07 -1.01 -15.27
CA THR A 76 1.45 -2.07 -14.49
C THR A 76 -0.05 -1.80 -14.46
N ASP A 77 -0.84 -2.81 -14.78
CA ASP A 77 -2.28 -2.75 -14.79
C ASP A 77 -2.81 -3.37 -13.50
N MET A 78 -3.77 -2.71 -12.85
CA MET A 78 -4.34 -3.13 -11.58
C MET A 78 -5.86 -3.07 -11.63
N ILE A 79 -6.51 -3.97 -10.88
CA ILE A 79 -7.96 -3.99 -10.69
C ILE A 79 -8.25 -3.68 -9.22
N THR A 80 -9.05 -2.64 -8.95
CA THR A 80 -9.47 -2.25 -7.61
C THR A 80 -10.61 -3.15 -7.10
N PHE A 81 -10.97 -3.03 -5.80
CA PHE A 81 -12.07 -3.81 -5.23
C PHE A 81 -13.45 -3.47 -5.81
N ASP A 82 -13.63 -2.24 -6.30
CA ASP A 82 -14.83 -1.78 -7.01
C ASP A 82 -14.77 -2.04 -8.51
N ASN A 83 -13.86 -2.94 -8.94
CA ASN A 83 -13.70 -3.42 -10.32
C ASN A 83 -13.32 -2.32 -11.33
N GLN A 84 -12.55 -1.32 -10.90
CA GLN A 84 -11.96 -0.34 -11.81
C GLN A 84 -10.61 -0.89 -12.33
N HIS A 85 -10.38 -0.74 -13.63
CA HIS A 85 -9.08 -1.03 -14.25
C HIS A 85 -8.23 0.23 -14.23
N ILE A 86 -7.06 0.16 -13.62
CA ILE A 86 -6.12 1.27 -13.47
C ILE A 86 -4.82 0.90 -14.13
N ILE A 87 -4.31 1.79 -14.97
CA ILE A 87 -3.03 1.66 -15.66
C ILE A 87 -2.06 2.67 -15.06
N ILE A 88 -0.96 2.19 -14.49
CA ILE A 88 0.03 3.02 -13.79
C ILE A 88 1.36 2.92 -14.54
N PRO A 89 1.99 4.04 -14.92
CA PRO A 89 3.35 4.03 -15.44
C PRO A 89 4.34 3.40 -14.46
N ASN A 90 5.18 2.49 -14.92
CA ASN A 90 6.11 1.75 -14.05
C ASN A 90 7.08 2.68 -13.27
N SER A 91 7.41 3.85 -13.84
CA SER A 91 8.25 4.84 -13.16
C SER A 91 7.63 5.40 -11.88
N GLU A 92 6.30 5.54 -11.82
CA GLU A 92 5.59 5.99 -10.63
C GLU A 92 5.62 4.92 -9.53
N ILE A 93 5.50 3.66 -9.91
CA ILE A 93 5.54 2.53 -8.98
C ILE A 93 6.95 2.35 -8.40
N TRP A 94 7.96 2.29 -9.28
CA TRP A 94 9.34 2.02 -8.87
C TRP A 94 9.94 3.15 -8.01
N GLY A 95 9.50 4.38 -8.25
CA GLY A 95 9.93 5.57 -7.50
C GLY A 95 9.26 5.73 -6.12
N ALA A 96 8.29 4.89 -5.78
CA ALA A 96 7.48 5.00 -4.56
C ALA A 96 7.60 3.75 -3.67
N LYS A 97 7.01 3.84 -2.47
CA LYS A 97 6.87 2.68 -1.57
C LYS A 97 5.90 1.67 -2.20
N ILE A 98 6.29 0.40 -2.20
CA ILE A 98 5.47 -0.74 -2.61
C ILE A 98 5.12 -1.55 -1.37
N ILE A 99 3.83 -1.82 -1.14
CA ILE A 99 3.36 -2.73 -0.10
C ILE A 99 2.72 -3.92 -0.79
N ASN A 100 3.30 -5.10 -0.63
CA ASN A 100 2.74 -6.35 -1.14
C ASN A 100 2.01 -7.07 -0.01
N TYR A 101 0.69 -7.13 -0.10
CA TYR A 101 -0.19 -7.77 0.90
C TYR A 101 -0.31 -9.29 0.68
N SER A 102 0.12 -9.80 -0.48
CA SER A 102 0.08 -11.22 -0.84
C SER A 102 1.41 -11.93 -0.69
N HIS A 103 2.50 -11.20 -0.34
CA HIS A 103 3.84 -11.78 -0.21
C HIS A 103 3.91 -12.87 0.87
N HIS A 104 3.29 -12.61 2.02
CA HIS A 104 3.15 -13.58 3.10
C HIS A 104 1.75 -14.20 3.08
N SER A 105 1.67 -15.52 3.25
CA SER A 105 0.41 -16.25 3.28
C SER A 105 -0.45 -15.90 4.50
N VAL A 106 0.20 -15.55 5.62
CA VAL A 106 -0.47 -15.20 6.88
C VAL A 106 -0.42 -13.70 7.11
N ARG A 107 -1.54 -13.11 7.52
CA ARG A 107 -1.69 -11.68 7.80
C ARG A 107 -2.36 -11.45 9.14
N GLY A 108 -1.90 -10.42 9.86
CA GLY A 108 -2.63 -9.87 11.00
C GLY A 108 -3.82 -9.04 10.53
N VAL A 109 -4.95 -9.21 11.21
CA VAL A 109 -6.19 -8.45 10.96
C VAL A 109 -6.39 -7.49 12.12
N ASP A 110 -5.99 -6.23 11.95
CA ASP A 110 -6.07 -5.22 13.00
C ASP A 110 -7.49 -4.66 13.13
N MET A 111 -7.98 -4.61 14.38
CA MET A 111 -9.20 -3.92 14.72
C MET A 111 -9.11 -3.28 16.10
N ILE A 112 -9.84 -2.19 16.30
CA ILE A 112 -9.99 -1.55 17.60
C ILE A 112 -11.36 -1.91 18.17
N VAL A 113 -11.35 -2.32 19.44
CA VAL A 113 -12.55 -2.64 20.20
C VAL A 113 -12.61 -1.75 21.43
N SER A 114 -13.64 -0.92 21.50
CA SER A 114 -13.81 0.08 22.59
C SER A 114 -14.77 -0.44 23.65
N VAL A 115 -14.40 -0.30 24.91
CA VAL A 115 -15.26 -0.63 26.07
C VAL A 115 -15.34 0.54 27.03
N ALA A 116 -16.41 0.61 27.82
CA ALA A 116 -16.62 1.67 28.81
C ALA A 116 -15.55 1.63 29.92
N TYR A 117 -15.20 2.80 30.45
CA TYR A 117 -14.43 2.90 31.68
C TYR A 117 -15.13 2.14 32.81
N GLY A 118 -14.35 1.43 33.64
CA GLY A 118 -14.87 0.57 34.68
C GLY A 118 -15.17 -0.87 34.24
N SER A 119 -15.04 -1.19 32.94
CA SER A 119 -15.13 -2.57 32.43
C SER A 119 -13.99 -3.43 32.99
N ASP A 120 -14.30 -4.68 33.35
CA ASP A 120 -13.27 -5.66 33.71
C ASP A 120 -12.51 -6.11 32.47
N ILE A 121 -11.32 -5.55 32.27
CA ILE A 121 -10.46 -5.82 31.09
C ILE A 121 -10.12 -7.30 30.96
N LYS A 122 -9.95 -8.05 32.07
CA LYS A 122 -9.70 -9.49 32.01
C LYS A 122 -10.89 -10.23 31.43
N LYS A 123 -12.10 -9.87 31.85
CA LYS A 123 -13.36 -10.42 31.31
C LYS A 123 -13.55 -10.05 29.85
N VAL A 124 -13.21 -8.81 29.47
CA VAL A 124 -13.24 -8.35 28.06
C VAL A 124 -12.30 -9.18 27.19
N LYS A 125 -11.04 -9.30 27.57
CA LYS A 125 -10.05 -10.11 26.84
C LYS A 125 -10.48 -11.58 26.72
N ALA A 126 -10.96 -12.18 27.79
CA ALA A 126 -11.48 -13.55 27.78
C ALA A 126 -12.70 -13.71 26.86
N SER A 127 -13.55 -12.69 26.77
CA SER A 127 -14.71 -12.67 25.90
C SER A 127 -14.31 -12.60 24.42
N ILE A 128 -13.35 -11.72 24.10
CA ILE A 128 -12.77 -11.60 22.76
C ILE A 128 -12.09 -12.92 22.37
N ALA A 129 -11.26 -13.50 23.23
CA ALA A 129 -10.58 -14.78 22.96
C ALA A 129 -11.55 -15.89 22.57
N LYS A 130 -12.74 -15.96 23.20
CA LYS A 130 -13.79 -16.94 22.84
C LYS A 130 -14.34 -16.69 21.44
N VAL A 131 -14.50 -15.44 21.02
CA VAL A 131 -14.95 -15.09 19.66
C VAL A 131 -13.90 -15.48 18.63
N LEU A 132 -12.63 -15.20 18.92
CA LEU A 132 -11.51 -15.54 18.02
C LEU A 132 -11.42 -17.06 17.85
N ALA A 133 -11.48 -17.83 18.94
CA ALA A 133 -11.43 -19.29 18.90
C ALA A 133 -12.65 -19.95 18.22
N ALA A 134 -13.78 -19.25 18.09
CA ALA A 134 -14.95 -19.74 17.40
C ALA A 134 -14.95 -19.46 15.88
N ASN A 135 -14.01 -18.68 15.38
CA ASN A 135 -13.90 -18.33 13.97
C ASN A 135 -12.93 -19.28 13.27
N GLU A 136 -13.43 -20.04 12.31
CA GLU A 136 -12.68 -21.10 11.58
C GLU A 136 -11.49 -20.57 10.75
N HIS A 137 -11.49 -19.27 10.42
CA HIS A 137 -10.44 -18.65 9.61
C HIS A 137 -9.35 -17.95 10.46
N VAL A 138 -9.53 -17.89 11.79
CA VAL A 138 -8.49 -17.40 12.70
C VAL A 138 -7.53 -18.54 12.99
N LEU A 139 -6.23 -18.29 12.79
CA LEU A 139 -5.19 -19.29 12.93
C LEU A 139 -4.75 -19.45 14.39
N ASP A 140 -4.96 -20.61 14.98
CA ASP A 140 -4.52 -20.94 16.34
C ASP A 140 -2.99 -21.01 16.48
N GLU A 141 -2.28 -21.34 15.40
CA GLU A 141 -0.81 -21.41 15.38
C GLU A 141 -0.14 -20.04 15.61
N HIS A 142 -0.87 -18.95 15.35
CA HIS A 142 -0.44 -17.59 15.54
C HIS A 142 -1.27 -16.93 16.66
N PRO A 143 -0.73 -16.86 17.90
CA PRO A 143 -1.48 -16.26 19.03
C PRO A 143 -1.96 -14.85 18.71
N ALA A 144 -3.23 -14.62 18.85
CA ALA A 144 -3.82 -13.30 18.64
C ALA A 144 -3.31 -12.31 19.70
N PHE A 145 -2.97 -11.10 19.25
CA PHE A 145 -2.59 -10.02 20.15
C PHE A 145 -3.85 -9.27 20.59
N VAL A 146 -4.13 -9.24 21.91
CA VAL A 146 -5.30 -8.56 22.49
C VAL A 146 -4.84 -7.76 23.70
N GLU A 147 -4.61 -6.45 23.51
CA GLU A 147 -4.07 -5.55 24.55
C GLU A 147 -4.81 -4.22 24.59
N VAL A 148 -4.74 -3.53 25.72
CA VAL A 148 -5.20 -2.13 25.82
C VAL A 148 -4.21 -1.27 25.05
N GLU A 149 -4.69 -0.55 24.06
CA GLU A 149 -3.88 0.34 23.24
C GLU A 149 -3.95 1.79 23.73
N THR A 150 -5.16 2.26 24.00
CA THR A 150 -5.37 3.67 24.34
C THR A 150 -6.44 3.83 25.42
N LEU A 151 -6.22 4.79 26.33
CA LEU A 151 -7.25 5.32 27.21
C LEU A 151 -7.82 6.57 26.56
N ALA A 152 -8.89 6.41 25.79
CA ALA A 152 -9.51 7.48 25.03
C ALA A 152 -10.44 8.36 25.89
N ALA A 153 -10.98 9.45 25.32
CA ALA A 153 -11.78 10.43 26.08
C ALA A 153 -13.04 9.83 26.74
N SER A 154 -13.62 8.76 26.15
CA SER A 154 -14.86 8.14 26.65
C SER A 154 -14.81 6.61 26.68
N SER A 155 -13.66 6.01 26.29
CA SER A 155 -13.50 4.56 26.18
C SER A 155 -12.11 4.10 26.58
N VAL A 156 -12.01 2.81 26.86
CA VAL A 156 -10.76 2.05 26.87
C VAL A 156 -10.71 1.27 25.56
N ASP A 157 -9.75 1.58 24.72
CA ASP A 157 -9.60 0.99 23.39
C ASP A 157 -8.59 -0.15 23.45
N LEU A 158 -9.02 -1.33 22.98
CA LEU A 158 -8.18 -2.51 22.87
C LEU A 158 -7.84 -2.73 21.40
N ILE A 159 -6.57 -2.98 21.12
CA ILE A 159 -6.16 -3.56 19.83
C ILE A 159 -6.38 -5.06 19.87
N VAL A 160 -7.04 -5.56 18.85
CA VAL A 160 -7.29 -6.99 18.62
C VAL A 160 -6.68 -7.34 17.28
N ARG A 161 -5.67 -8.19 17.28
CA ARG A 161 -4.95 -8.63 16.07
C ARG A 161 -4.89 -10.15 16.01
N PRO A 162 -5.94 -10.82 15.53
CA PRO A 162 -5.83 -12.21 15.10
C PRO A 162 -5.05 -12.34 13.80
N PHE A 163 -4.61 -13.54 13.48
CA PHE A 163 -3.96 -13.88 12.22
C PHE A 163 -4.85 -14.79 11.39
N ALA A 164 -4.85 -14.56 10.08
CA ALA A 164 -5.62 -15.33 9.10
C ALA A 164 -4.79 -15.56 7.82
N LEU A 165 -5.17 -16.52 7.00
CA LEU A 165 -4.66 -16.62 5.65
C LEU A 165 -5.09 -15.39 4.84
N GLY A 166 -4.22 -14.92 3.93
CA GLY A 166 -4.47 -13.72 3.13
C GLY A 166 -5.78 -13.77 2.36
N GLU A 167 -6.19 -14.96 1.87
CA GLU A 167 -7.47 -15.19 1.18
C GLU A 167 -8.68 -14.97 2.09
N HIS A 168 -8.57 -15.27 3.39
CA HIS A 168 -9.62 -15.10 4.39
C HIS A 168 -9.53 -13.79 5.18
N TYR A 169 -8.62 -12.89 4.78
CA TYR A 169 -8.43 -11.62 5.49
C TYR A 169 -9.72 -10.81 5.65
N PHE A 170 -10.49 -10.69 4.57
CA PHE A 170 -11.73 -9.92 4.59
C PHE A 170 -12.86 -10.66 5.29
N ASP A 171 -12.91 -12.00 5.20
CA ASP A 171 -13.88 -12.82 5.93
C ASP A 171 -13.74 -12.59 7.44
N VAL A 172 -12.50 -12.67 7.95
CA VAL A 172 -12.21 -12.39 9.36
C VAL A 172 -12.48 -10.93 9.71
N LYS A 173 -12.02 -9.98 8.87
CA LYS A 173 -12.14 -8.54 9.12
C LYS A 173 -13.58 -8.07 9.29
N TYR A 174 -14.52 -8.64 8.56
CA TYR A 174 -15.92 -8.22 8.61
C TYR A 174 -16.77 -9.09 9.55
N ALA A 175 -16.45 -10.36 9.76
CA ALA A 175 -17.18 -11.22 10.68
C ALA A 175 -16.90 -10.91 12.15
N LEU A 176 -15.66 -10.62 12.51
CA LEU A 176 -15.27 -10.44 13.92
C LEU A 176 -15.94 -9.26 14.62
N PRO A 177 -16.08 -8.05 14.03
CA PRO A 177 -16.76 -6.95 14.70
C PRO A 177 -18.19 -7.29 15.09
N GLN A 178 -18.93 -7.97 14.22
CA GLN A 178 -20.29 -8.42 14.51
C GLN A 178 -20.30 -9.46 15.65
N ALA A 179 -19.45 -10.47 15.56
CA ALA A 179 -19.36 -11.52 16.56
C ALA A 179 -18.95 -10.97 17.94
N ILE A 180 -18.02 -10.01 17.99
CA ILE A 180 -17.62 -9.33 19.23
C ILE A 180 -18.79 -8.51 19.79
N TYR A 181 -19.52 -7.78 18.96
CA TYR A 181 -20.70 -7.03 19.39
C TYR A 181 -21.77 -7.93 20.01
N GLU A 182 -22.10 -9.04 19.38
CA GLU A 182 -23.05 -10.03 19.89
C GLU A 182 -22.58 -10.64 21.21
N GLN A 183 -21.29 -10.97 21.30
CA GLN A 183 -20.68 -11.52 22.50
C GLN A 183 -20.70 -10.53 23.66
N PHE A 184 -20.40 -9.25 23.40
CA PHE A 184 -20.43 -8.21 24.41
C PHE A 184 -21.85 -8.00 24.98
N ASN A 185 -22.86 -7.98 24.11
CA ASN A 185 -24.25 -7.92 24.53
C ASN A 185 -24.64 -9.11 25.46
N LYS A 186 -24.21 -10.33 25.09
CA LYS A 186 -24.45 -11.54 25.87
C LYS A 186 -23.82 -11.50 27.27
N TYR A 187 -22.61 -10.93 27.38
CA TYR A 187 -21.87 -10.86 28.63
C TYR A 187 -22.02 -9.51 29.37
N LYS A 188 -22.91 -8.64 28.88
CA LYS A 188 -23.16 -7.29 29.42
C LYS A 188 -21.88 -6.47 29.56
N ILE A 189 -21.02 -6.54 28.54
CA ILE A 189 -19.87 -5.67 28.38
C ILE A 189 -20.35 -4.43 27.65
N GLU A 190 -20.18 -3.26 28.27
CA GLU A 190 -20.68 -2.00 27.75
C GLU A 190 -19.76 -1.43 26.66
N ILE A 191 -20.33 -1.12 25.49
CA ILE A 191 -19.70 -0.31 24.46
C ILE A 191 -20.13 1.14 24.71
N PRO A 192 -19.18 2.04 25.01
CA PRO A 192 -19.53 3.37 25.50
C PRO A 192 -20.05 4.26 24.39
N PHE A 193 -21.01 5.11 24.74
CA PHE A 193 -21.31 6.33 23.98
C PHE A 193 -20.33 7.43 24.33
N GLN A 194 -20.28 8.46 23.50
CA GLN A 194 -19.49 9.65 23.82
C GLN A 194 -20.00 10.28 25.13
N GLN A 195 -19.10 10.49 26.07
CA GLN A 195 -19.38 11.09 27.38
C GLN A 195 -19.09 12.59 27.33
N ILE A 196 -20.03 13.41 27.84
CA ILE A 196 -19.88 14.86 27.95
C ILE A 196 -20.23 15.27 29.38
N VAL A 197 -19.33 15.99 30.05
CA VAL A 197 -19.61 16.59 31.36
C VAL A 197 -20.07 18.02 31.16
N VAL A 198 -21.31 18.31 31.58
CA VAL A 198 -21.90 19.67 31.51
C VAL A 198 -21.84 20.32 32.85
N HIS A 199 -21.10 21.41 32.97
CA HIS A 199 -21.06 22.26 34.13
C HIS A 199 -22.07 23.42 33.97
N ASN A 200 -23.17 23.42 34.72
CA ASN A 200 -24.09 24.55 34.73
C ASN A 200 -23.49 25.65 35.64
N ALA A 201 -23.25 26.83 35.07
CA ALA A 201 -22.92 28.00 35.86
C ALA A 201 -24.15 28.38 36.73
N LYS A 202 -23.90 28.57 38.05
CA LYS A 202 -24.90 29.07 38.99
C LYS A 202 -25.03 30.58 38.84
#